data_10eabff6353194e739c4eaca3721a486
#
_entry.id   10eabff6353194e739c4eaca3721a486
#
_cell.length_a   1.000
_cell.length_b   1.000
_cell.length_c   1.000
_cell.angle_alpha   90.00
_cell.angle_beta   90.00
_cell.angle_gamma   90.00
#
_symmetry.space_group_name_H-M   'P 1'
#
loop_
_entity.id
_entity.type
_entity.pdbx_description
1 polymer ?
#
loop_
_entity_poly.entity_id
_entity_poly.type
_entity_poly.pdbx_seq_one_letter_code
_entity_poly.pdbx_strand_id
1 'polypeptide(L)'
;LIIFQSGSAAPSEPDRTLAEQLEKQLKELTVEPADREEIARRFGLLSGELPEIPAPPEWQLHMQRDFWVINTTRRATVAVPAEIIYIGDHLVVWIESAVKSPISQEYFDEFRLFDQEYYPQIRETFGSEESPGIDHDPKIHVLFTKAAGIGILGYFSSRDVDHPAISPHSNAMEMFIMDAGILNQHPKQITNTLAHEFQHMIHFAHDANEESNLDEGFSGFAEYLIQNRISNVY
;
A
#
# COMPACT_ATOMS: atom_id res chain seq x y z
N LEU A 1 5.96 -56.57 37.45
CA LEU A 1 4.98 -55.57 36.96
C LEU A 1 5.42 -54.19 37.43
N ILE A 2 6.01 -53.39 36.56
CA ILE A 2 6.44 -52.00 36.86
C ILE A 2 5.31 -51.11 36.43
N ILE A 3 4.64 -50.45 37.39
CA ILE A 3 3.59 -49.46 37.14
C ILE A 3 4.28 -48.10 37.00
N PHE A 4 4.33 -47.55 35.81
CA PHE A 4 4.69 -46.15 35.59
C PHE A 4 3.50 -45.27 35.99
N GLN A 5 3.60 -44.55 37.11
CA GLN A 5 2.73 -43.46 37.42
C GLN A 5 3.15 -42.25 36.56
N SER A 6 2.37 -41.92 35.53
CA SER A 6 2.48 -40.67 34.81
C SER A 6 1.88 -39.55 35.68
N GLY A 7 2.71 -38.89 36.44
CA GLY A 7 2.36 -37.63 37.09
C GLY A 7 2.33 -36.54 36.05
N SER A 8 1.19 -36.31 35.41
CA SER A 8 0.92 -35.09 34.67
C SER A 8 0.67 -33.96 35.68
N ALA A 9 1.69 -33.18 35.97
CA ALA A 9 1.47 -31.89 36.65
C ALA A 9 0.63 -31.02 35.70
N ALA A 10 -0.57 -30.62 36.15
CA ALA A 10 -1.35 -29.61 35.47
C ALA A 10 -0.50 -28.32 35.34
N PRO A 11 -0.54 -27.61 34.22
CA PRO A 11 0.15 -26.32 34.10
C PRO A 11 -0.34 -25.42 35.22
N SER A 12 0.62 -24.84 35.97
CA SER A 12 0.32 -23.84 37.00
C SER A 12 -0.50 -22.71 36.38
N GLU A 13 -1.58 -22.26 37.06
CA GLU A 13 -2.29 -21.08 36.64
C GLU A 13 -1.28 -19.92 36.42
N PRO A 14 -1.39 -19.19 35.32
CA PRO A 14 -0.49 -18.05 35.09
C PRO A 14 -0.64 -17.08 36.26
N ASP A 15 0.50 -16.60 36.76
CA ASP A 15 0.51 -15.62 37.83
C ASP A 15 -0.17 -14.33 37.33
N ARG A 16 -1.43 -14.13 37.77
CA ARG A 16 -2.26 -12.99 37.38
C ARG A 16 -1.57 -11.66 37.69
N THR A 17 -0.83 -11.60 38.78
CA THR A 17 -0.11 -10.39 39.20
C THR A 17 1.00 -10.03 38.21
N LEU A 18 1.72 -11.03 37.69
CA LEU A 18 2.74 -10.82 36.66
C LEU A 18 2.12 -10.43 35.34
N ALA A 19 1.01 -11.04 34.95
CA ALA A 19 0.27 -10.69 33.72
C ALA A 19 -0.24 -9.24 33.76
N GLU A 20 -0.84 -8.82 34.88
CA GLU A 20 -1.31 -7.45 35.07
C GLU A 20 -0.15 -6.43 35.07
N GLN A 21 0.99 -6.76 35.65
CA GLN A 21 2.18 -5.92 35.62
C GLN A 21 2.76 -5.79 34.21
N LEU A 22 2.84 -6.89 33.45
CA LEU A 22 3.30 -6.89 32.07
C LEU A 22 2.34 -6.10 31.17
N GLU A 23 1.04 -6.28 31.33
CA GLU A 23 0.04 -5.50 30.59
C GLU A 23 0.17 -3.99 30.86
N LYS A 24 0.38 -3.63 32.12
CA LYS A 24 0.62 -2.22 32.47
C LYS A 24 1.91 -1.69 31.84
N GLN A 25 3.01 -2.45 31.90
CA GLN A 25 4.27 -2.06 31.28
C GLN A 25 4.14 -1.94 29.74
N LEU A 26 3.41 -2.85 29.09
CA LEU A 26 3.16 -2.79 27.65
C LEU A 26 2.33 -1.55 27.26
N LYS A 27 1.33 -1.17 28.07
CA LYS A 27 0.55 0.04 27.84
C LYS A 27 1.33 1.33 28.03
N GLU A 28 2.35 1.31 28.89
CA GLU A 28 3.23 2.44 29.16
C GLU A 28 4.45 2.48 28.20
N LEU A 29 4.66 1.42 27.42
CA LEU A 29 5.77 1.33 26.46
C LEU A 29 5.44 2.15 25.22
N THR A 30 6.11 3.26 25.03
CA THR A 30 6.11 3.96 23.75
C THR A 30 7.15 3.33 22.85
N VAL A 31 6.70 2.64 21.82
CA VAL A 31 7.60 2.12 20.78
C VAL A 31 7.75 3.24 19.75
N GLU A 32 8.95 3.78 19.63
CA GLU A 32 9.25 4.75 18.58
C GLU A 32 9.13 4.05 17.22
N PRO A 33 8.52 4.70 16.21
CA PRO A 33 8.49 4.18 14.86
C PRO A 33 9.90 3.83 14.37
N ALA A 34 10.02 2.81 13.55
CA ALA A 34 11.31 2.42 12.98
C ALA A 34 11.85 3.54 12.10
N ASP A 35 12.92 4.19 12.56
CA ASP A 35 13.64 5.19 11.76
C ASP A 35 14.46 4.46 10.68
N ARG A 36 13.91 4.42 9.47
CA ARG A 36 14.52 3.75 8.32
C ARG A 36 15.84 4.40 7.89
N GLU A 37 15.96 5.71 8.08
CA GLU A 37 17.21 6.43 7.80
C GLU A 37 18.30 6.01 8.79
N GLU A 38 17.98 5.96 10.10
CA GLU A 38 18.92 5.49 11.11
C GLU A 38 19.33 4.03 10.87
N ILE A 39 18.37 3.17 10.54
CA ILE A 39 18.63 1.77 10.19
C ILE A 39 19.57 1.70 8.99
N ALA A 40 19.31 2.44 7.92
CA ALA A 40 20.16 2.46 6.73
C ALA A 40 21.57 2.95 7.05
N ARG A 41 21.74 3.95 7.92
CA ARG A 41 23.04 4.41 8.40
C ARG A 41 23.79 3.33 9.18
N ARG A 42 23.11 2.66 10.11
CA ARG A 42 23.68 1.57 10.93
C ARG A 42 24.17 0.40 10.08
N PHE A 43 23.46 0.08 8.99
CA PHE A 43 23.84 -0.98 8.06
C PHE A 43 24.81 -0.51 6.94
N GLY A 44 25.23 0.77 6.97
CA GLY A 44 26.18 1.33 5.99
C GLY A 44 25.57 1.51 4.58
N LEU A 45 24.25 1.49 4.46
CA LEU A 45 23.54 1.75 3.21
C LEU A 45 23.48 3.26 2.90
N LEU A 46 23.53 4.10 3.93
CA LEU A 46 23.48 5.54 3.81
C LEU A 46 24.70 6.17 4.48
N SER A 47 25.41 7.03 3.76
CA SER A 47 26.49 7.88 4.27
C SER A 47 26.22 9.34 3.92
N GLY A 48 26.25 10.22 4.91
CA GLY A 48 25.95 11.65 4.72
C GLY A 48 24.45 11.97 4.86
N GLU A 49 24.03 13.14 4.42
CA GLU A 49 22.62 13.56 4.42
C GLU A 49 21.88 12.96 3.23
N LEU A 50 20.59 12.73 3.39
CA LEU A 50 19.72 12.32 2.26
C LEU A 50 19.62 13.49 1.27
N PRO A 51 19.80 13.24 -0.04
CA PRO A 51 19.49 14.24 -1.04
C PRO A 51 18.03 14.67 -0.96
N GLU A 52 17.74 15.91 -1.24
CA GLU A 52 16.35 16.38 -1.31
C GLU A 52 15.63 15.73 -2.51
N ILE A 53 14.43 15.22 -2.31
CA ILE A 53 13.58 14.76 -3.41
C ILE A 53 12.96 16.00 -4.07
N PRO A 54 13.13 16.16 -5.38
CA PRO A 54 12.57 17.32 -6.08
C PRO A 54 11.04 17.37 -5.96
N ALA A 55 10.49 18.56 -5.78
CA ALA A 55 9.06 18.75 -5.82
C ALA A 55 8.46 18.24 -7.17
N PRO A 56 7.24 17.68 -7.15
CA PRO A 56 6.62 17.14 -8.35
C PRO A 56 6.37 18.25 -9.39
N PRO A 57 6.37 17.92 -10.67
CA PRO A 57 5.96 18.86 -11.70
C PRO A 57 4.45 19.09 -11.63
N GLU A 58 3.96 20.12 -12.29
CA GLU A 58 2.54 20.21 -12.60
C GLU A 58 2.15 19.08 -13.58
N TRP A 59 1.38 18.09 -13.11
CA TRP A 59 1.03 16.92 -13.90
C TRP A 59 0.15 17.29 -15.08
N GLN A 60 0.46 16.76 -16.26
CA GLN A 60 -0.29 16.96 -17.49
C GLN A 60 -0.53 15.62 -18.18
N LEU A 61 -1.68 15.47 -18.84
CA LEU A 61 -1.99 14.29 -19.64
C LEU A 61 -0.88 14.03 -20.67
N HIS A 62 -0.58 12.74 -20.86
CA HIS A 62 0.48 12.25 -21.77
C HIS A 62 1.92 12.56 -21.34
N MET A 63 2.15 13.13 -20.14
CA MET A 63 3.51 13.12 -19.57
C MET A 63 3.99 11.70 -19.40
N GLN A 64 5.28 11.49 -19.65
CA GLN A 64 5.91 10.16 -19.59
C GLN A 64 6.92 10.10 -18.46
N ARG A 65 7.01 8.91 -17.84
CA ARG A 65 7.98 8.58 -16.78
C ARG A 65 8.26 7.08 -16.79
N ASP A 66 9.47 6.71 -16.39
CA ASP A 66 9.83 5.33 -16.10
C ASP A 66 9.54 5.02 -14.63
N PHE A 67 8.93 3.85 -14.37
CA PHE A 67 8.62 3.34 -13.05
C PHE A 67 9.37 2.04 -12.78
N TRP A 68 9.76 1.84 -11.55
CA TRP A 68 10.26 0.56 -11.08
C TRP A 68 9.12 -0.32 -10.61
N VAL A 69 9.01 -1.50 -11.17
CA VAL A 69 7.93 -2.47 -10.88
C VAL A 69 8.54 -3.77 -10.39
N ILE A 70 8.01 -4.32 -9.28
CA ILE A 70 8.36 -5.65 -8.81
C ILE A 70 7.59 -6.67 -9.64
N ASN A 71 8.31 -7.45 -10.45
CA ASN A 71 7.73 -8.61 -11.11
C ASN A 71 7.76 -9.81 -10.15
N THR A 72 6.63 -10.13 -9.56
CA THR A 72 6.50 -11.16 -8.53
C THR A 72 6.77 -12.57 -9.07
N THR A 73 6.43 -12.83 -10.34
CA THR A 73 6.69 -14.12 -10.99
C THR A 73 8.17 -14.34 -11.24
N ARG A 74 8.87 -13.31 -11.71
CA ARG A 74 10.32 -13.37 -12.01
C ARG A 74 11.19 -13.05 -10.80
N ARG A 75 10.60 -12.55 -9.71
CA ARG A 75 11.29 -12.05 -8.51
C ARG A 75 12.39 -11.03 -8.87
N ALA A 76 12.05 -10.11 -9.74
CA ALA A 76 12.97 -9.09 -10.25
C ALA A 76 12.27 -7.74 -10.33
N THR A 77 13.05 -6.67 -10.16
CA THR A 77 12.58 -5.31 -10.42
C THR A 77 12.88 -4.96 -11.87
N VAL A 78 11.92 -4.37 -12.57
CA VAL A 78 12.01 -3.96 -13.97
C VAL A 78 11.60 -2.51 -14.13
N ALA A 79 12.23 -1.81 -15.08
CA ALA A 79 11.80 -0.46 -15.46
C ALA A 79 10.65 -0.55 -16.47
N VAL A 80 9.61 0.25 -16.25
CA VAL A 80 8.40 0.30 -17.08
C VAL A 80 8.14 1.73 -17.51
N PRO A 81 8.25 2.07 -18.79
CA PRO A 81 7.84 3.37 -19.30
C PRO A 81 6.32 3.46 -19.32
N ALA A 82 5.79 4.57 -18.80
CA ALA A 82 4.36 4.82 -18.73
C ALA A 82 4.02 6.27 -19.05
N GLU A 83 2.74 6.49 -19.38
CA GLU A 83 2.18 7.82 -19.64
C GLU A 83 0.94 8.07 -18.79
N ILE A 84 0.68 9.34 -18.47
CA ILE A 84 -0.52 9.78 -17.74
C ILE A 84 -1.74 9.72 -18.62
N ILE A 85 -2.80 9.06 -18.14
CA ILE A 85 -4.09 8.91 -18.82
C ILE A 85 -5.24 9.59 -18.06
N TYR A 86 -5.07 9.86 -16.77
CA TYR A 86 -6.08 10.54 -15.94
C TYR A 86 -5.40 11.34 -14.83
N ILE A 87 -5.99 12.50 -14.53
CA ILE A 87 -5.60 13.38 -13.42
C ILE A 87 -6.88 13.82 -12.72
N GLY A 88 -7.03 13.44 -11.46
CA GLY A 88 -8.10 13.84 -10.55
C GLY A 88 -7.63 14.80 -9.47
N ASP A 89 -8.46 14.96 -8.44
CA ASP A 89 -8.13 15.79 -7.28
C ASP A 89 -7.10 15.11 -6.38
N HIS A 90 -7.22 13.78 -6.19
CA HIS A 90 -6.37 12.97 -5.32
C HIS A 90 -5.61 11.86 -6.08
N LEU A 91 -5.83 11.71 -7.39
CA LEU A 91 -5.36 10.56 -8.15
C LEU A 91 -4.68 10.98 -9.45
N VAL A 92 -3.52 10.37 -9.75
CA VAL A 92 -2.86 10.42 -11.07
C VAL A 92 -2.73 9.00 -11.60
N VAL A 93 -3.35 8.70 -12.75
CA VAL A 93 -3.34 7.35 -13.32
C VAL A 93 -2.41 7.29 -14.52
N TRP A 94 -1.52 6.31 -14.48
CA TRP A 94 -0.54 6.00 -15.49
C TRP A 94 -0.84 4.68 -16.17
N ILE A 95 -0.46 4.55 -17.42
CA ILE A 95 -0.51 3.28 -18.14
C ILE A 95 0.84 2.98 -18.78
N GLU A 96 1.27 1.74 -18.67
CA GLU A 96 2.48 1.27 -19.37
C GLU A 96 2.37 1.51 -20.88
N SER A 97 3.38 2.13 -21.48
CA SER A 97 3.40 2.51 -22.90
C SER A 97 3.25 1.31 -23.86
N ALA A 98 3.56 0.10 -23.39
CA ALA A 98 3.36 -1.14 -24.18
C ALA A 98 1.91 -1.63 -24.16
N VAL A 99 1.05 -1.13 -23.27
CA VAL A 99 -0.37 -1.49 -23.21
C VAL A 99 -1.14 -0.67 -24.24
N LYS A 100 -1.55 -1.29 -25.34
CA LYS A 100 -2.17 -0.59 -26.49
C LYS A 100 -3.70 -0.72 -26.53
N SER A 101 -4.33 -1.19 -25.46
CA SER A 101 -5.78 -1.31 -25.42
C SER A 101 -6.43 0.08 -25.22
N PRO A 102 -7.42 0.46 -26.03
CA PRO A 102 -8.19 1.67 -25.77
C PRO A 102 -8.91 1.51 -24.43
N ILE A 103 -8.76 2.50 -23.54
CA ILE A 103 -9.46 2.52 -22.27
C ILE A 103 -10.86 3.08 -22.52
N SER A 104 -11.90 2.32 -22.15
CA SER A 104 -13.27 2.78 -22.32
C SER A 104 -13.62 3.89 -21.30
N GLN A 105 -14.65 4.67 -21.61
CA GLN A 105 -15.14 5.72 -20.72
C GLN A 105 -15.53 5.20 -19.32
N GLU A 106 -16.05 3.97 -19.25
CA GLU A 106 -16.44 3.33 -17.98
C GLU A 106 -15.29 3.24 -16.99
N TYR A 107 -14.05 3.02 -17.44
CA TYR A 107 -12.88 2.99 -16.55
C TYR A 107 -12.53 4.38 -16.02
N PHE A 108 -12.67 5.42 -16.84
CA PHE A 108 -12.50 6.81 -16.37
C PHE A 108 -13.57 7.21 -15.37
N ASP A 109 -14.78 6.68 -15.50
CA ASP A 109 -15.85 6.88 -14.54
C ASP A 109 -15.54 6.22 -13.19
N GLU A 110 -14.93 5.02 -13.19
CA GLU A 110 -14.45 4.35 -11.97
C GLU A 110 -13.26 5.10 -11.31
N PHE A 111 -12.32 5.65 -12.09
CA PHE A 111 -11.26 6.49 -11.53
C PHE A 111 -11.83 7.73 -10.84
N ARG A 112 -12.82 8.39 -11.48
CA ARG A 112 -13.49 9.55 -10.90
C ARG A 112 -14.29 9.19 -9.65
N LEU A 113 -14.97 8.05 -9.68
CA LEU A 113 -15.74 7.55 -8.55
C LEU A 113 -14.83 7.27 -7.34
N PHE A 114 -13.68 6.63 -7.57
CA PHE A 114 -12.69 6.42 -6.51
C PHE A 114 -12.19 7.76 -5.97
N ASP A 115 -11.75 8.66 -6.84
CA ASP A 115 -11.15 9.94 -6.50
C ASP A 115 -12.10 10.83 -5.68
N GLN A 116 -13.38 10.92 -6.08
CA GLN A 116 -14.33 11.87 -5.51
C GLN A 116 -15.16 11.31 -4.35
N GLU A 117 -15.41 9.99 -4.34
CA GLU A 117 -16.33 9.36 -3.38
C GLU A 117 -15.59 8.43 -2.42
N TYR A 118 -14.78 7.50 -2.94
CA TYR A 118 -14.21 6.43 -2.13
C TYR A 118 -12.94 6.83 -1.40
N TYR A 119 -12.08 7.61 -2.02
CA TYR A 119 -10.89 8.14 -1.37
C TYR A 119 -11.22 8.88 -0.05
N PRO A 120 -12.11 9.91 -0.03
CA PRO A 120 -12.46 10.59 1.22
C PRO A 120 -13.18 9.67 2.21
N GLN A 121 -14.01 8.73 1.75
CA GLN A 121 -14.72 7.80 2.63
C GLN A 121 -13.77 6.83 3.33
N ILE A 122 -12.78 6.30 2.62
CA ILE A 122 -11.77 5.38 3.17
C ILE A 122 -10.93 6.12 4.21
N ARG A 123 -10.51 7.36 3.91
CA ARG A 123 -9.78 8.21 4.86
C ARG A 123 -10.58 8.55 6.12
N GLU A 124 -11.87 8.83 5.99
CA GLU A 124 -12.75 9.07 7.14
C GLU A 124 -12.82 7.84 8.06
N THR A 125 -12.75 6.64 7.49
CA THR A 125 -12.91 5.38 8.22
C THR A 125 -11.60 4.89 8.84
N PHE A 126 -10.49 4.93 8.09
CA PHE A 126 -9.23 4.29 8.48
C PHE A 126 -8.11 5.28 8.84
N GLY A 127 -8.32 6.58 8.68
CA GLY A 127 -7.29 7.59 8.78
C GLY A 127 -6.69 7.92 7.40
N SER A 128 -5.53 8.56 7.38
CA SER A 128 -4.91 9.00 6.14
C SER A 128 -3.58 8.31 5.90
N GLU A 129 -3.24 8.13 4.63
CA GLU A 129 -1.87 7.90 4.18
C GLU A 129 -0.97 9.07 4.57
N GLU A 130 0.34 8.90 4.42
CA GLU A 130 1.28 10.00 4.53
C GLU A 130 1.03 10.98 3.36
N SER A 131 0.66 12.23 3.67
CA SER A 131 0.35 13.26 2.67
C SER A 131 0.89 14.60 3.13
N PRO A 132 1.68 15.31 2.31
CA PRO A 132 1.92 15.12 0.88
C PRO A 132 2.92 14.02 0.52
N GLY A 133 3.35 13.17 1.47
CA GLY A 133 4.24 12.06 1.20
C GLY A 133 5.70 12.43 0.92
N ILE A 134 6.46 11.44 0.48
CA ILE A 134 7.90 11.57 0.27
C ILE A 134 8.26 12.50 -0.91
N ASP A 135 7.41 12.60 -1.93
CA ASP A 135 7.62 13.42 -3.12
C ASP A 135 6.98 14.81 -3.02
N HIS A 136 6.37 15.13 -1.88
CA HIS A 136 5.64 16.37 -1.63
C HIS A 136 4.42 16.57 -2.55
N ASP A 137 3.89 15.49 -3.14
CA ASP A 137 2.64 15.48 -3.90
C ASP A 137 1.49 14.93 -3.02
N PRO A 138 0.40 15.65 -2.83
CA PRO A 138 -0.75 15.12 -2.10
C PRO A 138 -1.55 14.08 -2.89
N LYS A 139 -1.16 13.76 -4.12
CA LYS A 139 -1.87 12.81 -4.99
C LYS A 139 -1.26 11.43 -4.92
N ILE A 140 -2.13 10.42 -4.95
CA ILE A 140 -1.73 9.04 -5.10
C ILE A 140 -1.55 8.71 -6.58
N HIS A 141 -0.50 7.99 -6.91
CA HIS A 141 -0.24 7.53 -8.26
C HIS A 141 -0.67 6.08 -8.46
N VAL A 142 -1.29 5.77 -9.58
CA VAL A 142 -1.69 4.40 -9.95
C VAL A 142 -1.08 4.05 -11.30
N LEU A 143 -0.27 2.99 -11.34
CA LEU A 143 0.32 2.49 -12.58
C LEU A 143 -0.34 1.20 -13.03
N PHE A 144 -1.00 1.21 -14.18
CA PHE A 144 -1.48 0.01 -14.85
C PHE A 144 -0.38 -0.57 -15.74
N THR A 145 0.06 -1.80 -15.43
CA THR A 145 1.17 -2.47 -16.13
C THR A 145 0.93 -3.97 -16.26
N LYS A 146 1.53 -4.59 -17.28
CA LYS A 146 1.64 -6.05 -17.39
C LYS A 146 2.90 -6.62 -16.74
N ALA A 147 3.74 -5.76 -16.21
CA ALA A 147 5.03 -6.14 -15.64
C ALA A 147 4.93 -6.65 -14.20
N ALA A 148 3.82 -6.47 -13.49
CA ALA A 148 3.64 -6.86 -12.09
C ALA A 148 3.76 -8.39 -11.83
N GLY A 149 3.45 -9.22 -12.83
CA GLY A 149 3.50 -10.67 -12.72
C GLY A 149 2.14 -11.32 -12.96
N ILE A 150 2.08 -12.64 -12.77
CA ILE A 150 0.85 -13.41 -13.03
C ILE A 150 0.07 -13.59 -11.71
N GLY A 151 -1.26 -13.39 -11.79
CA GLY A 151 -2.17 -13.65 -10.66
C GLY A 151 -2.23 -12.55 -9.60
N ILE A 152 -1.72 -11.37 -9.90
CA ILE A 152 -1.78 -10.18 -9.05
C ILE A 152 -2.72 -9.19 -9.72
N LEU A 153 -3.70 -8.67 -8.97
CA LEU A 153 -4.58 -7.61 -9.45
C LEU A 153 -3.97 -6.22 -9.18
N GLY A 154 -3.33 -6.06 -8.04
CA GLY A 154 -2.62 -4.87 -7.63
C GLY A 154 -1.72 -5.13 -6.45
N TYR A 155 -0.90 -4.16 -6.07
CA TYR A 155 -0.19 -4.10 -4.80
C TYR A 155 0.25 -2.68 -4.45
N PHE A 156 0.24 -2.38 -3.17
CA PHE A 156 1.02 -1.32 -2.55
C PHE A 156 2.42 -1.86 -2.22
N SER A 157 3.45 -1.03 -2.37
CA SER A 157 4.82 -1.39 -1.98
C SER A 157 5.42 -0.31 -1.08
N SER A 158 5.70 -0.66 0.16
CA SER A 158 6.39 0.22 1.11
C SER A 158 7.78 0.67 0.64
N ARG A 159 8.36 -0.01 -0.35
CA ARG A 159 9.60 0.43 -1.00
C ARG A 159 9.42 1.75 -1.74
N ASP A 160 8.25 2.00 -2.30
CA ASP A 160 8.01 3.16 -3.16
C ASP A 160 7.84 4.46 -2.36
N VAL A 161 7.55 4.35 -1.07
CA VAL A 161 7.52 5.49 -0.14
C VAL A 161 8.85 5.70 0.62
N ASP A 162 9.88 4.91 0.32
CA ASP A 162 11.22 5.12 0.84
C ASP A 162 12.05 6.03 -0.07
N HIS A 163 13.01 6.73 0.52
CA HIS A 163 14.00 7.47 -0.26
C HIS A 163 14.86 6.52 -1.11
N PRO A 164 15.11 6.81 -2.42
CA PRO A 164 15.89 5.93 -3.31
C PRO A 164 17.31 5.62 -2.83
N ALA A 165 17.92 6.50 -2.02
CA ALA A 165 19.23 6.24 -1.41
C ALA A 165 19.17 5.16 -0.31
N ILE A 166 17.98 4.92 0.27
CA ILE A 166 17.74 3.89 1.29
C ILE A 166 17.24 2.62 0.61
N SER A 167 16.27 2.76 -0.27
CA SER A 167 15.60 1.67 -0.97
C SER A 167 15.84 1.76 -2.48
N PRO A 168 16.87 1.08 -3.00
CA PRO A 168 17.14 1.08 -4.43
C PRO A 168 15.92 0.65 -5.24
N HIS A 169 15.66 1.35 -6.34
CA HIS A 169 14.47 1.16 -7.17
C HIS A 169 13.15 1.57 -6.51
N SER A 170 13.17 2.41 -5.48
CA SER A 170 11.99 3.15 -5.05
C SER A 170 11.54 4.11 -6.14
N ASN A 171 10.23 4.26 -6.31
CA ASN A 171 9.66 5.29 -7.18
C ASN A 171 9.59 6.65 -6.47
N ALA A 172 9.84 6.69 -5.16
CA ALA A 172 9.78 7.86 -4.28
C ALA A 172 8.44 8.61 -4.45
N MET A 173 7.35 7.89 -4.24
CA MET A 173 5.98 8.44 -4.27
C MET A 173 4.96 7.46 -3.66
N GLU A 174 3.83 7.98 -3.22
CA GLU A 174 2.67 7.22 -2.79
C GLU A 174 1.98 6.64 -4.02
N MET A 175 2.09 5.30 -4.22
CA MET A 175 1.57 4.69 -5.44
C MET A 175 1.10 3.25 -5.28
N PHE A 176 0.24 2.84 -6.22
CA PHE A 176 -0.18 1.45 -6.43
C PHE A 176 0.26 0.95 -7.79
N ILE A 177 0.64 -0.32 -7.84
CA ILE A 177 0.89 -1.03 -9.09
C ILE A 177 -0.31 -1.95 -9.36
N MET A 178 -0.95 -1.79 -10.51
CA MET A 178 -2.15 -2.53 -10.93
C MET A 178 -1.85 -3.37 -12.16
N ASP A 179 -2.39 -4.60 -12.23
CA ASP A 179 -2.31 -5.37 -13.47
C ASP A 179 -3.18 -4.73 -14.56
N ALA A 180 -2.57 -4.38 -15.68
CA ALA A 180 -3.30 -3.83 -16.82
C ALA A 180 -4.32 -4.82 -17.43
N GLY A 181 -4.27 -6.11 -17.08
CA GLY A 181 -5.28 -7.09 -17.43
C GLY A 181 -6.65 -6.79 -16.86
N ILE A 182 -6.70 -6.07 -15.72
CA ILE A 182 -7.96 -5.65 -15.08
C ILE A 182 -8.77 -4.71 -15.99
N LEU A 183 -8.11 -3.96 -16.88
CA LEU A 183 -8.75 -3.09 -17.87
C LEU A 183 -9.55 -3.85 -18.95
N ASN A 184 -9.51 -5.19 -18.97
CA ASN A 184 -10.31 -6.04 -19.83
C ASN A 184 -11.37 -6.83 -19.03
N GLN A 185 -11.52 -6.54 -17.74
CA GLN A 185 -12.46 -7.19 -16.84
C GLN A 185 -13.64 -6.24 -16.53
N HIS A 186 -14.36 -6.53 -15.46
CA HIS A 186 -15.46 -5.68 -15.03
C HIS A 186 -14.94 -4.37 -14.43
N PRO A 187 -15.38 -3.17 -14.88
CA PRO A 187 -14.83 -1.88 -14.41
C PRO A 187 -14.81 -1.71 -12.88
N LYS A 188 -15.84 -2.17 -12.17
CA LYS A 188 -15.91 -2.13 -10.70
C LYS A 188 -14.77 -2.90 -9.99
N GLN A 189 -14.08 -3.80 -10.68
CA GLN A 189 -12.91 -4.48 -10.11
C GLN A 189 -11.79 -3.49 -9.81
N ILE A 190 -11.69 -2.40 -10.59
CA ILE A 190 -10.69 -1.35 -10.37
C ILE A 190 -10.91 -0.67 -9.04
N THR A 191 -12.11 -0.16 -8.78
CA THR A 191 -12.40 0.56 -7.53
C THR A 191 -12.26 -0.33 -6.31
N ASN A 192 -12.64 -1.62 -6.40
CA ASN A 192 -12.43 -2.58 -5.32
C ASN A 192 -10.93 -2.77 -5.03
N THR A 193 -10.12 -3.00 -6.05
CA THR A 193 -8.68 -3.19 -5.87
C THR A 193 -8.01 -1.90 -5.39
N LEU A 194 -8.41 -0.72 -5.91
CA LEU A 194 -7.89 0.56 -5.42
C LEU A 194 -8.22 0.79 -3.94
N ALA A 195 -9.42 0.44 -3.50
CA ALA A 195 -9.82 0.56 -2.09
C ALA A 195 -9.01 -0.38 -1.18
N HIS A 196 -8.74 -1.59 -1.65
CA HIS A 196 -7.91 -2.57 -0.98
C HIS A 196 -6.47 -2.06 -0.80
N GLU A 197 -5.82 -1.65 -1.88
CA GLU A 197 -4.44 -1.16 -1.85
C GLU A 197 -4.31 0.16 -1.09
N PHE A 198 -5.32 1.02 -1.17
CA PHE A 198 -5.33 2.28 -0.42
C PHE A 198 -5.41 2.05 1.09
N GLN A 199 -6.17 1.05 1.52
CA GLN A 199 -6.19 0.70 2.94
C GLN A 199 -4.83 0.18 3.41
N HIS A 200 -4.13 -0.65 2.62
CA HIS A 200 -2.76 -1.06 2.93
C HIS A 200 -1.81 0.13 3.07
N MET A 201 -1.89 1.12 2.20
CA MET A 201 -1.09 2.34 2.28
C MET A 201 -1.37 3.14 3.56
N ILE A 202 -2.64 3.32 3.92
CA ILE A 202 -3.04 3.98 5.17
C ILE A 202 -2.53 3.19 6.37
N HIS A 203 -2.72 1.88 6.38
CA HIS A 203 -2.27 1.02 7.47
C HIS A 203 -0.77 1.13 7.67
N PHE A 204 -0.01 1.04 6.58
CA PHE A 204 1.44 1.18 6.60
C PHE A 204 1.91 2.52 7.19
N ALA A 205 1.19 3.61 6.91
CA ALA A 205 1.51 4.93 7.47
C ALA A 205 1.31 4.99 8.99
N HIS A 206 0.42 4.16 9.56
CA HIS A 206 0.10 4.15 10.99
C HIS A 206 0.80 3.02 11.76
N ASP A 207 0.90 1.84 11.17
CA ASP A 207 1.60 0.66 11.74
C ASP A 207 2.23 -0.20 10.66
N ALA A 208 3.47 0.08 10.32
CA ALA A 208 4.23 -0.66 9.33
C ALA A 208 4.59 -2.11 9.73
N ASN A 209 4.29 -2.52 10.98
CA ASN A 209 4.67 -3.83 11.52
C ASN A 209 3.46 -4.72 11.86
N GLU A 210 2.24 -4.33 11.46
CA GLU A 210 1.03 -5.09 11.73
C GLU A 210 1.08 -6.50 11.12
N GLU A 211 0.37 -7.44 11.76
CA GLU A 211 0.24 -8.79 11.24
C GLU A 211 -0.56 -8.82 9.92
N SER A 212 -0.04 -9.55 8.93
CA SER A 212 -0.64 -9.66 7.59
C SER A 212 -2.13 -10.04 7.60
N ASN A 213 -2.59 -10.87 8.55
CA ASN A 213 -4.00 -11.26 8.64
C ASN A 213 -4.93 -10.09 9.02
N LEU A 214 -4.45 -9.16 9.86
CA LEU A 214 -5.21 -7.97 10.24
C LEU A 214 -5.20 -6.96 9.10
N ASP A 215 -4.04 -6.74 8.50
CA ASP A 215 -3.87 -5.87 7.35
C ASP A 215 -4.79 -6.28 6.18
N GLU A 216 -4.77 -7.55 5.77
CA GLU A 216 -5.70 -8.11 4.77
C GLU A 216 -7.17 -8.02 5.19
N GLY A 217 -7.46 -8.17 6.49
CA GLY A 217 -8.82 -8.04 7.03
C GLY A 217 -9.37 -6.63 6.89
N PHE A 218 -8.57 -5.61 7.15
CA PHE A 218 -8.94 -4.21 6.98
C PHE A 218 -9.07 -3.83 5.50
N SER A 219 -8.21 -4.34 4.64
CA SER A 219 -8.28 -4.11 3.19
C SER A 219 -9.56 -4.74 2.60
N GLY A 220 -9.92 -5.95 3.03
CA GLY A 220 -11.20 -6.57 2.68
C GLY A 220 -12.41 -5.79 3.23
N PHE A 221 -12.28 -5.14 4.40
CA PHE A 221 -13.31 -4.27 4.93
C PHE A 221 -13.45 -2.97 4.12
N ALA A 222 -12.36 -2.41 3.60
CA ALA A 222 -12.41 -1.26 2.71
C ALA A 222 -13.19 -1.58 1.42
N GLU A 223 -12.95 -2.75 0.80
CA GLU A 223 -13.76 -3.21 -0.33
C GLU A 223 -15.26 -3.33 0.02
N TYR A 224 -15.57 -3.92 1.18
CA TYR A 224 -16.94 -4.05 1.64
C TYR A 224 -17.60 -2.68 1.87
N LEU A 225 -16.89 -1.73 2.43
CA LEU A 225 -17.36 -0.38 2.73
C LEU A 225 -17.86 0.35 1.49
N ILE A 226 -17.06 0.31 0.39
CA ILE A 226 -17.44 0.97 -0.86
C ILE A 226 -18.56 0.25 -1.59
N GLN A 227 -18.65 -1.09 -1.52
CA GLN A 227 -19.71 -1.87 -2.16
C GLN A 227 -21.09 -1.60 -1.53
N ASN A 228 -21.16 -1.44 -0.21
CA ASN A 228 -22.43 -1.21 0.48
C ASN A 228 -23.02 0.19 0.28
N ARG A 229 -22.21 1.19 -0.07
CA ARG A 229 -22.72 2.52 -0.43
C ARG A 229 -23.46 2.52 -1.76
N ILE A 230 -23.08 1.66 -2.69
CA ILE A 230 -23.76 1.51 -3.98
C ILE A 230 -25.17 0.93 -3.81
N SER A 231 -25.41 0.11 -2.78
CA SER A 231 -26.72 -0.49 -2.49
C SER A 231 -27.73 0.50 -1.89
N ASN A 232 -27.28 1.66 -1.41
CA ASN A 232 -28.16 2.67 -0.77
C ASN A 232 -28.53 3.84 -1.70
N VAL A 233 -28.13 3.81 -2.96
CA VAL A 233 -28.40 4.87 -3.96
C VAL A 233 -29.54 4.49 -4.93
N TYR A 234 -30.23 3.36 -4.67
CA TYR A 234 -31.43 2.94 -5.43
C TYR A 234 -32.71 3.06 -4.62
#